data_e6cb2722883418d8383a06d6ed504242
#
_entry.id   e6cb2722883418d8383a06d6ed504242
#
_cell.length_a   1.000
_cell.length_b   1.000
_cell.length_c   1.000
_cell.angle_alpha   90.00
_cell.angle_beta   90.00
_cell.angle_gamma   90.00
#
_symmetry.space_group_name_H-M   'P 1'
#
loop_
_entity.id
_entity.type
_entity.pdbx_description
1 polymer ?
#
loop_
_entity_poly.entity_id
_entity_poly.type
_entity_poly.pdbx_seq_one_letter_code
_entity_poly.pdbx_strand_id
1 'polypeptide(L)'
;MNIHNKGVLINYNDSKTGDTVLLFIHGWGINQTYWTNQVSFFSKRFRVVTIDLPGFGKSGKNRKTWTVKDYTDDIHAILTQLDLKNVILIGHSMSGSIIVETALNYPSRIICVIGIDNLKDIGLPLTPELEKEWAVFYTNARKDFKRTVSKDINTLFAPSTDSLIQKRVTEDILNSDTIIAVTCLENLDKYPFAQKLKSLNKPLYLINSDLTPTDTLAFQKKGIDYHLLNMGTTGHYPMLEKPDRFNLLLQEAIDSLREK
;
A
#
# COMPACT_ATOMS: atom_id res chain seq x y z
N MET A 1 12.63 12.55 -8.98
CA MET A 1 13.80 12.81 -8.11
C MET A 1 14.30 11.50 -7.53
N ASN A 2 15.52 11.45 -6.98
CA ASN A 2 16.07 10.19 -6.47
C ASN A 2 16.81 10.41 -5.15
N ILE A 3 16.70 9.45 -4.24
CA ILE A 3 17.57 9.29 -3.07
C ILE A 3 18.17 7.88 -3.09
N HIS A 4 19.09 7.61 -2.17
CA HIS A 4 19.66 6.27 -2.00
C HIS A 4 19.51 5.80 -0.55
N ASN A 5 19.17 4.52 -0.39
CA ASN A 5 19.20 3.81 0.88
C ASN A 5 20.04 2.55 0.73
N LYS A 6 21.13 2.44 1.50
CA LYS A 6 22.05 1.27 1.44
C LYS A 6 22.46 0.89 0.02
N GLY A 7 22.68 1.89 -0.85
CA GLY A 7 23.06 1.71 -2.25
C GLY A 7 21.90 1.47 -3.23
N VAL A 8 20.67 1.30 -2.75
CA VAL A 8 19.49 1.14 -3.62
C VAL A 8 18.89 2.51 -3.94
N LEU A 9 18.64 2.78 -5.19
CA LEU A 9 17.98 4.00 -5.65
C LEU A 9 16.51 3.96 -5.35
N ILE A 10 15.96 5.03 -4.76
CA ILE A 10 14.53 5.23 -4.55
C ILE A 10 14.09 6.44 -5.37
N ASN A 11 13.25 6.19 -6.37
CA ASN A 11 12.66 7.24 -7.20
C ASN A 11 11.42 7.81 -6.49
N TYR A 12 11.29 9.14 -6.47
CA TYR A 12 10.15 9.81 -5.84
C TYR A 12 9.78 11.11 -6.56
N ASN A 13 8.56 11.57 -6.32
CA ASN A 13 8.12 12.92 -6.61
C ASN A 13 7.75 13.64 -5.31
N ASP A 14 7.89 14.95 -5.27
CA ASP A 14 7.64 15.79 -4.10
C ASP A 14 7.16 17.17 -4.55
N SER A 15 5.95 17.56 -4.13
CA SER A 15 5.38 18.87 -4.44
C SER A 15 6.05 20.04 -3.71
N LYS A 16 6.86 19.75 -2.68
CA LYS A 16 7.65 20.72 -1.90
C LYS A 16 6.86 21.71 -1.04
N THR A 17 5.54 21.75 -1.12
CA THR A 17 4.71 22.80 -0.49
C THR A 17 3.75 22.20 0.53
N GLY A 18 3.71 22.76 1.74
CA GLY A 18 2.78 22.40 2.83
C GLY A 18 3.48 21.80 4.05
N ASP A 19 2.91 22.03 5.24
CA ASP A 19 3.46 21.58 6.53
C ASP A 19 3.06 20.13 6.87
N THR A 20 1.86 19.73 6.43
CA THR A 20 1.41 18.33 6.53
C THR A 20 1.79 17.59 5.25
N VAL A 21 2.43 16.45 5.44
CA VAL A 21 2.93 15.62 4.33
C VAL A 21 2.00 14.44 4.10
N LEU A 22 1.54 14.26 2.87
CA LEU A 22 0.86 13.06 2.40
C LEU A 22 1.89 12.19 1.65
N LEU A 23 2.30 11.07 2.27
CA LEU A 23 3.24 10.15 1.66
C LEU A 23 2.49 8.94 1.09
N PHE A 24 2.38 8.90 -0.24
CA PHE A 24 1.69 7.84 -0.97
C PHE A 24 2.63 6.71 -1.36
N ILE A 25 2.26 5.49 -1.00
CA ILE A 25 3.04 4.27 -1.23
C ILE A 25 2.17 3.29 -2.01
N HIS A 26 2.62 2.91 -3.20
CA HIS A 26 1.87 2.04 -4.11
C HIS A 26 1.86 0.57 -3.67
N GLY A 27 0.97 -0.23 -4.26
CA GLY A 27 0.83 -1.66 -4.04
C GLY A 27 1.80 -2.51 -4.87
N TRP A 28 1.58 -3.82 -4.85
CA TRP A 28 2.36 -4.82 -5.55
C TRP A 28 2.26 -4.70 -7.07
N GLY A 29 3.40 -4.82 -7.76
CA GLY A 29 3.48 -4.88 -9.23
C GLY A 29 3.19 -3.57 -9.96
N ILE A 30 2.92 -2.47 -9.25
CA ILE A 30 2.59 -1.16 -9.82
C ILE A 30 3.63 -0.10 -9.43
N ASN A 31 3.32 1.19 -9.62
CA ASN A 31 4.27 2.27 -9.39
C ASN A 31 3.57 3.57 -8.97
N GLN A 32 4.34 4.61 -8.64
CA GLN A 32 3.84 5.88 -8.12
C GLN A 32 2.90 6.65 -9.07
N THR A 33 2.87 6.34 -10.38
CA THR A 33 1.97 7.03 -11.33
C THR A 33 0.49 6.68 -11.11
N TYR A 34 0.20 5.69 -10.28
CA TYR A 34 -1.16 5.36 -9.85
C TYR A 34 -1.77 6.45 -8.97
N TRP A 35 -0.95 7.34 -8.42
CA TRP A 35 -1.37 8.46 -7.56
C TRP A 35 -1.50 9.80 -8.29
N THR A 36 -1.44 9.83 -9.63
CA THR A 36 -1.45 11.08 -10.42
C THR A 36 -2.64 11.98 -10.10
N ASN A 37 -3.85 11.41 -9.97
CA ASN A 37 -5.06 12.17 -9.63
C ASN A 37 -4.99 12.76 -8.22
N GLN A 38 -4.45 11.99 -7.26
CA GLN A 38 -4.27 12.39 -5.87
C GLN A 38 -3.22 13.49 -5.74
N VAL A 39 -2.11 13.36 -6.46
CA VAL A 39 -1.09 14.43 -6.52
C VAL A 39 -1.71 15.72 -7.03
N SER A 40 -2.44 15.68 -8.14
CA SER A 40 -3.10 16.88 -8.72
C SER A 40 -4.10 17.53 -7.77
N PHE A 41 -4.84 16.74 -7.00
CA PHE A 41 -5.86 17.23 -6.08
C PHE A 41 -5.26 17.81 -4.80
N PHE A 42 -4.35 17.06 -4.15
CA PHE A 42 -3.87 17.36 -2.81
C PHE A 42 -2.68 18.32 -2.77
N SER A 43 -1.85 18.42 -3.82
CA SER A 43 -0.66 19.26 -3.83
C SER A 43 -0.95 20.78 -3.74
N LYS A 44 -2.21 21.17 -3.88
CA LYS A 44 -2.67 22.57 -3.68
C LYS A 44 -2.69 22.97 -2.19
N ARG A 45 -2.76 21.99 -1.27
CA ARG A 45 -2.96 22.24 0.17
C ARG A 45 -1.95 21.53 1.06
N PHE A 46 -1.33 20.44 0.56
CA PHE A 46 -0.43 19.57 1.31
C PHE A 46 0.87 19.35 0.54
N ARG A 47 1.92 19.06 1.27
CA ARG A 47 3.12 18.51 0.63
C ARG A 47 2.83 17.05 0.28
N VAL A 48 2.79 16.75 -1.02
CA VAL A 48 2.52 15.41 -1.53
C VAL A 48 3.82 14.78 -1.99
N VAL A 49 4.14 13.64 -1.40
CA VAL A 49 5.28 12.80 -1.78
C VAL A 49 4.76 11.46 -2.28
N THR A 50 5.21 11.04 -3.45
CA THR A 50 4.95 9.70 -4.00
C THR A 50 6.27 9.01 -4.28
N ILE A 51 6.33 7.70 -4.10
CA ILE A 51 7.55 6.92 -4.30
C ILE A 51 7.30 5.72 -5.19
N ASP A 52 8.32 5.32 -5.94
CA ASP A 52 8.43 3.96 -6.45
C ASP A 52 9.15 3.12 -5.40
N LEU A 53 8.51 2.08 -4.86
CA LEU A 53 9.17 1.13 -3.97
C LEU A 53 10.34 0.45 -4.71
N PRO A 54 11.50 0.25 -4.07
CA PRO A 54 12.57 -0.55 -4.66
C PRO A 54 12.08 -1.88 -5.21
N GLY A 55 12.55 -2.24 -6.41
CA GLY A 55 12.04 -3.38 -7.16
C GLY A 55 10.96 -3.05 -8.16
N PHE A 56 10.31 -1.88 -8.04
CA PHE A 56 9.19 -1.44 -8.89
C PHE A 56 9.45 -0.07 -9.52
N GLY A 57 8.67 0.25 -10.55
CA GLY A 57 8.74 1.54 -11.23
C GLY A 57 10.15 1.90 -11.70
N LYS A 58 10.60 3.09 -11.33
CA LYS A 58 11.94 3.63 -11.67
C LYS A 58 12.96 3.45 -10.55
N SER A 59 12.59 2.79 -9.45
CA SER A 59 13.50 2.50 -8.35
C SER A 59 14.44 1.35 -8.66
N GLY A 60 15.57 1.30 -7.93
CA GLY A 60 16.60 0.29 -8.10
C GLY A 60 16.17 -1.10 -7.67
N LYS A 61 16.88 -2.12 -8.20
CA LYS A 61 16.66 -3.54 -7.92
C LYS A 61 17.88 -4.23 -7.30
N ASN A 62 18.90 -3.47 -6.96
CA ASN A 62 20.22 -3.97 -6.57
C ASN A 62 20.31 -4.25 -5.05
N ARG A 63 19.38 -5.07 -4.52
CA ARG A 63 19.46 -5.62 -3.16
C ARG A 63 19.06 -7.11 -3.13
N LYS A 64 19.38 -7.79 -2.04
CA LYS A 64 19.19 -9.25 -1.91
C LYS A 64 17.87 -9.64 -1.24
N THR A 65 17.28 -8.75 -0.45
CA THR A 65 16.09 -9.05 0.36
C THR A 65 14.97 -8.05 0.07
N TRP A 66 13.72 -8.53 0.18
CA TRP A 66 12.50 -7.78 -0.17
C TRP A 66 11.45 -7.99 0.93
N THR A 67 11.85 -7.68 2.16
CA THR A 67 11.01 -7.84 3.36
C THR A 67 10.25 -6.56 3.68
N VAL A 68 9.20 -6.67 4.50
CA VAL A 68 8.50 -5.49 5.05
C VAL A 68 9.48 -4.57 5.77
N LYS A 69 10.47 -5.15 6.49
CA LYS A 69 11.52 -4.36 7.15
C LYS A 69 12.38 -3.59 6.16
N ASP A 70 12.78 -4.19 5.04
CA ASP A 70 13.59 -3.51 4.03
C ASP A 70 12.84 -2.30 3.45
N TYR A 71 11.56 -2.47 3.14
CA TYR A 71 10.72 -1.37 2.66
C TYR A 71 10.48 -0.30 3.73
N THR A 72 10.33 -0.70 5.00
CA THR A 72 10.24 0.25 6.12
C THR A 72 11.51 1.08 6.26
N ASP A 73 12.69 0.47 6.10
CA ASP A 73 13.99 1.18 6.10
C ASP A 73 14.07 2.16 4.89
N ASP A 74 13.50 1.80 3.74
CA ASP A 74 13.42 2.69 2.57
C ASP A 74 12.52 3.90 2.84
N ILE A 75 11.36 3.69 3.45
CA ILE A 75 10.48 4.80 3.86
C ILE A 75 11.18 5.68 4.88
N HIS A 76 11.90 5.09 5.85
CA HIS A 76 12.68 5.87 6.81
C HIS A 76 13.76 6.75 6.13
N ALA A 77 14.41 6.24 5.09
CA ALA A 77 15.35 7.04 4.32
C ALA A 77 14.68 8.23 3.63
N ILE A 78 13.47 8.06 3.06
CA ILE A 78 12.64 9.15 2.53
C ILE A 78 12.30 10.16 3.63
N LEU A 79 11.79 9.69 4.77
CA LEU A 79 11.42 10.55 5.91
C LEU A 79 12.59 11.41 6.40
N THR A 80 13.78 10.82 6.42
CA THR A 80 14.99 11.46 6.97
C THR A 80 15.65 12.38 5.96
N GLN A 81 15.91 11.92 4.72
CA GLN A 81 16.63 12.71 3.73
C GLN A 81 15.83 13.90 3.21
N LEU A 82 14.49 13.81 3.25
CA LEU A 82 13.60 14.93 2.90
C LEU A 82 13.14 15.75 4.12
N ASP A 83 13.61 15.40 5.33
CA ASP A 83 13.19 15.94 6.63
C ASP A 83 11.67 16.05 6.77
N LEU A 84 10.95 14.97 6.44
CA LEU A 84 9.50 14.95 6.52
C LEU A 84 9.05 14.81 7.97
N LYS A 85 8.10 15.66 8.37
CA LYS A 85 7.43 15.68 9.68
C LYS A 85 5.93 15.79 9.44
N ASN A 86 5.12 15.49 10.46
CA ASN A 86 3.65 15.52 10.36
C ASN A 86 3.14 14.70 9.16
N VAL A 87 3.67 13.47 9.03
CA VAL A 87 3.41 12.62 7.86
C VAL A 87 2.15 11.79 8.07
N ILE A 88 1.25 11.83 7.11
CA ILE A 88 0.17 10.87 6.92
C ILE A 88 0.68 9.82 5.93
N LEU A 89 0.83 8.57 6.40
CA LEU A 89 1.21 7.46 5.55
C LEU A 89 -0.03 6.90 4.85
N ILE A 90 0.01 6.85 3.53
CA ILE A 90 -1.08 6.35 2.69
C ILE A 90 -0.55 5.18 1.88
N GLY A 91 -0.99 3.96 2.19
CA GLY A 91 -0.47 2.75 1.57
C GLY A 91 -1.55 1.91 0.92
N HIS A 92 -1.34 1.55 -0.36
CA HIS A 92 -2.25 0.70 -1.11
C HIS A 92 -1.82 -0.77 -1.02
N SER A 93 -2.80 -1.68 -0.83
CA SER A 93 -2.60 -3.14 -0.95
C SER A 93 -1.40 -3.64 -0.11
N MET A 94 -0.37 -4.21 -0.74
CA MET A 94 0.87 -4.67 -0.12
C MET A 94 1.46 -3.65 0.87
N SER A 95 1.34 -2.37 0.58
CA SER A 95 1.91 -1.32 1.43
C SER A 95 1.19 -1.12 2.76
N GLY A 96 0.10 -1.82 3.01
CA GLY A 96 -0.55 -1.87 4.34
C GLY A 96 0.43 -2.30 5.44
N SER A 97 1.23 -3.35 5.21
CA SER A 97 2.27 -3.80 6.15
C SER A 97 3.38 -2.77 6.32
N ILE A 98 3.79 -2.13 5.23
CA ILE A 98 4.88 -1.16 5.21
C ILE A 98 4.51 0.08 6.03
N ILE A 99 3.30 0.64 5.83
CA ILE A 99 2.86 1.84 6.57
C ILE A 99 2.67 1.57 8.06
N VAL A 100 2.12 0.39 8.42
CA VAL A 100 1.97 -0.01 9.82
C VAL A 100 3.34 -0.17 10.49
N GLU A 101 4.26 -0.92 9.87
CA GLU A 101 5.61 -1.12 10.43
C GLU A 101 6.40 0.20 10.50
N THR A 102 6.22 1.09 9.52
CA THR A 102 6.85 2.43 9.55
C THR A 102 6.32 3.27 10.71
N ALA A 103 5.01 3.28 10.94
CA ALA A 103 4.41 4.05 12.02
C ALA A 103 4.81 3.52 13.41
N LEU A 104 4.99 2.21 13.56
CA LEU A 104 5.48 1.58 14.78
C LEU A 104 6.94 1.93 15.08
N ASN A 105 7.80 1.92 14.06
CA ASN A 105 9.23 2.13 14.23
C ASN A 105 9.63 3.63 14.29
N TYR A 106 8.86 4.52 13.66
CA TYR A 106 9.16 5.95 13.54
C TYR A 106 7.98 6.85 13.95
N PRO A 107 7.35 6.62 15.12
CA PRO A 107 6.09 7.25 15.52
C PRO A 107 6.18 8.78 15.66
N SER A 108 7.36 9.34 15.92
CA SER A 108 7.54 10.79 16.09
C SER A 108 7.35 11.61 14.82
N ARG A 109 7.46 10.98 13.66
CA ARG A 109 7.29 11.64 12.35
C ARG A 109 5.89 11.44 11.77
N ILE A 110 5.16 10.43 12.26
CA ILE A 110 3.87 9.98 11.70
C ILE A 110 2.72 10.47 12.57
N ILE A 111 1.72 11.06 11.95
CA ILE A 111 0.51 11.53 12.63
C ILE A 111 -0.71 10.65 12.37
N CYS A 112 -0.74 9.93 11.23
CA CYS A 112 -1.84 9.04 10.87
C CYS A 112 -1.40 7.95 9.88
N VAL A 113 -2.12 6.83 9.87
CA VAL A 113 -1.96 5.73 8.91
C VAL A 113 -3.28 5.54 8.16
N ILE A 114 -3.22 5.53 6.83
CA ILE A 114 -4.40 5.34 5.97
C ILE A 114 -4.11 4.16 5.02
N GLY A 115 -4.82 3.06 5.25
CA GLY A 115 -4.79 1.89 4.37
C GLY A 115 -5.77 2.04 3.21
N ILE A 116 -5.33 1.71 2.01
CA ILE A 116 -6.13 1.75 0.80
C ILE A 116 -6.31 0.35 0.26
N ASP A 117 -7.52 -0.12 0.30
CA ASP A 117 -7.94 -1.46 -0.13
C ASP A 117 -7.04 -2.59 0.43
N ASN A 118 -6.82 -2.54 1.73
CA ASN A 118 -6.01 -3.50 2.47
C ASN A 118 -6.51 -3.71 3.91
N LEU A 119 -5.80 -4.53 4.69
CA LEU A 119 -6.13 -4.87 6.07
C LEU A 119 -7.56 -5.42 6.23
N LYS A 120 -8.11 -6.05 5.19
CA LYS A 120 -9.50 -6.49 5.15
C LYS A 120 -9.77 -7.75 5.97
N ASP A 121 -8.78 -8.63 6.06
CA ASP A 121 -8.87 -10.01 6.56
C ASP A 121 -7.94 -10.30 7.75
N ILE A 122 -7.74 -9.31 8.62
CA ILE A 122 -6.87 -9.44 9.80
C ILE A 122 -7.30 -10.53 10.78
N GLY A 123 -8.48 -11.08 10.58
CA GLY A 123 -9.06 -12.17 11.37
C GLY A 123 -8.68 -13.56 10.89
N LEU A 124 -8.26 -13.71 9.65
CA LEU A 124 -7.96 -15.01 9.05
C LEU A 124 -6.77 -15.67 9.77
N PRO A 125 -6.95 -16.90 10.30
CA PRO A 125 -5.83 -17.63 10.85
C PRO A 125 -4.97 -18.15 9.70
N LEU A 126 -3.67 -18.09 9.87
CA LEU A 126 -2.74 -18.80 8.99
C LEU A 126 -2.83 -20.30 9.31
N THR A 127 -3.53 -21.04 8.46
CA THR A 127 -3.64 -22.50 8.60
C THR A 127 -2.59 -23.24 7.77
N PRO A 128 -2.21 -24.48 8.14
CA PRO A 128 -1.27 -25.27 7.33
C PRO A 128 -1.74 -25.50 5.88
N GLU A 129 -3.05 -25.57 5.66
CA GLU A 129 -3.64 -25.70 4.32
C GLU A 129 -3.41 -24.45 3.50
N LEU A 130 -3.66 -23.25 4.07
CA LEU A 130 -3.44 -21.97 3.43
C LEU A 130 -1.95 -21.75 3.14
N GLU A 131 -1.07 -22.07 4.09
CA GLU A 131 0.39 -22.02 3.87
C GLU A 131 0.83 -22.90 2.70
N LYS A 132 0.24 -24.11 2.58
CA LYS A 132 0.53 -25.01 1.47
C LYS A 132 0.03 -24.47 0.13
N GLU A 133 -1.16 -23.89 0.09
CA GLU A 133 -1.71 -23.25 -1.11
C GLU A 133 -0.80 -22.10 -1.57
N TRP A 134 -0.38 -21.23 -0.67
CA TRP A 134 0.55 -20.15 -0.98
C TRP A 134 1.92 -20.67 -1.47
N ALA A 135 2.45 -21.70 -0.83
CA ALA A 135 3.73 -22.31 -1.26
C ALA A 135 3.64 -22.87 -2.68
N VAL A 136 2.50 -23.48 -3.05
CA VAL A 136 2.24 -23.96 -4.42
C VAL A 136 2.16 -22.77 -5.38
N PHE A 137 1.42 -21.71 -5.04
CA PHE A 137 1.33 -20.49 -5.83
C PHE A 137 2.71 -19.90 -6.08
N TYR A 138 3.51 -19.67 -5.04
CA TYR A 138 4.86 -19.07 -5.17
C TYR A 138 5.80 -19.93 -6.00
N THR A 139 5.72 -21.27 -5.83
CA THR A 139 6.52 -22.22 -6.64
C THR A 139 6.17 -22.11 -8.12
N ASN A 140 4.88 -22.06 -8.43
CA ASN A 140 4.40 -21.93 -9.82
C ASN A 140 4.72 -20.55 -10.41
N ALA A 141 4.54 -19.48 -9.63
CA ALA A 141 4.85 -18.12 -10.06
C ALA A 141 6.34 -17.92 -10.33
N ARG A 142 7.25 -18.57 -9.59
CA ARG A 142 8.68 -18.55 -9.89
C ARG A 142 9.04 -19.28 -11.19
N LYS A 143 8.26 -20.30 -11.57
CA LYS A 143 8.47 -21.06 -12.81
C LYS A 143 7.90 -20.35 -14.02
N ASP A 144 6.68 -19.85 -13.90
CA ASP A 144 5.94 -19.14 -14.97
C ASP A 144 5.04 -18.07 -14.36
N PHE A 145 5.62 -16.90 -14.14
CA PHE A 145 4.98 -15.78 -13.47
C PHE A 145 3.72 -15.32 -14.20
N LYS A 146 3.87 -15.06 -15.51
CA LYS A 146 2.75 -14.51 -16.29
C LYS A 146 1.58 -15.48 -16.31
N ARG A 147 1.81 -16.75 -16.58
CA ARG A 147 0.76 -17.76 -16.61
C ARG A 147 0.08 -17.94 -15.25
N THR A 148 0.87 -17.92 -14.16
CA THR A 148 0.34 -18.15 -12.81
C THR A 148 -0.51 -16.96 -12.36
N VAL A 149 0.03 -15.75 -12.47
CA VAL A 149 -0.65 -14.53 -12.02
C VAL A 149 -1.87 -14.19 -12.88
N SER A 150 -1.82 -14.46 -14.20
CA SER A 150 -2.96 -14.19 -15.09
C SER A 150 -4.23 -14.97 -14.75
N LYS A 151 -4.15 -16.07 -13.99
CA LYS A 151 -5.33 -16.84 -13.57
C LYS A 151 -6.20 -16.05 -12.59
N ASP A 152 -5.57 -15.31 -11.71
CA ASP A 152 -6.24 -14.67 -10.58
C ASP A 152 -6.33 -13.14 -10.71
N ILE A 153 -5.63 -12.55 -11.68
CA ILE A 153 -5.55 -11.09 -11.83
C ILE A 153 -6.93 -10.43 -12.00
N ASN A 154 -7.87 -11.12 -12.61
CA ASN A 154 -9.23 -10.63 -12.80
C ASN A 154 -9.99 -10.46 -11.47
N THR A 155 -9.58 -11.14 -10.41
CA THR A 155 -10.19 -10.98 -9.07
C THR A 155 -9.92 -9.61 -8.47
N LEU A 156 -8.97 -8.85 -9.02
CA LEU A 156 -8.67 -7.48 -8.61
C LEU A 156 -9.66 -6.44 -9.16
N PHE A 157 -10.51 -6.82 -10.10
CA PHE A 157 -11.38 -5.89 -10.81
C PHE A 157 -12.85 -6.12 -10.47
N ALA A 158 -13.58 -5.03 -10.25
CA ALA A 158 -15.04 -5.08 -10.21
C ALA A 158 -15.59 -5.23 -11.63
N PRO A 159 -16.81 -5.75 -11.80
CA PRO A 159 -17.46 -5.82 -13.12
C PRO A 159 -17.58 -4.45 -13.82
N SER A 160 -17.58 -3.36 -13.05
CA SER A 160 -17.65 -1.98 -13.54
C SER A 160 -16.29 -1.34 -13.80
N THR A 161 -15.18 -2.04 -13.52
CA THR A 161 -13.82 -1.47 -13.73
C THR A 161 -13.57 -1.25 -15.23
N ASP A 162 -13.17 -0.03 -15.59
CA ASP A 162 -12.85 0.35 -16.96
C ASP A 162 -11.77 -0.55 -17.58
N SER A 163 -11.96 -0.96 -18.82
CA SER A 163 -11.07 -1.89 -19.53
C SER A 163 -9.64 -1.36 -19.72
N LEU A 164 -9.46 -0.03 -19.82
CA LEU A 164 -8.12 0.57 -19.90
C LEU A 164 -7.40 0.50 -18.56
N ILE A 165 -8.13 0.61 -17.45
CA ILE A 165 -7.58 0.40 -16.10
C ILE A 165 -7.18 -1.07 -15.95
N GLN A 166 -8.06 -2.01 -16.31
CA GLN A 166 -7.76 -3.44 -16.28
C GLN A 166 -6.51 -3.77 -17.09
N LYS A 167 -6.43 -3.27 -18.32
CA LYS A 167 -5.27 -3.47 -19.21
C LYS A 167 -4.00 -2.93 -18.59
N ARG A 168 -4.00 -1.67 -18.13
CA ARG A 168 -2.84 -1.03 -17.51
C ARG A 168 -2.32 -1.82 -16.31
N VAL A 169 -3.23 -2.17 -15.38
CA VAL A 169 -2.86 -2.91 -14.17
C VAL A 169 -2.29 -4.28 -14.52
N THR A 170 -2.93 -4.99 -15.44
CA THR A 170 -2.48 -6.30 -15.91
C THR A 170 -1.09 -6.22 -16.52
N GLU A 171 -0.86 -5.26 -17.41
CA GLU A 171 0.45 -5.06 -18.05
C GLU A 171 1.54 -4.71 -17.02
N ASP A 172 1.26 -3.79 -16.10
CA ASP A 172 2.22 -3.39 -15.07
C ASP A 172 2.61 -4.58 -14.18
N ILE A 173 1.63 -5.34 -13.68
CA ILE A 173 1.88 -6.51 -12.84
C ILE A 173 2.66 -7.59 -13.60
N LEU A 174 2.21 -7.98 -14.80
CA LEU A 174 2.82 -9.05 -15.56
C LEU A 174 4.22 -8.72 -16.12
N ASN A 175 4.59 -7.44 -16.14
CA ASN A 175 5.94 -6.99 -16.51
C ASN A 175 6.85 -6.75 -15.29
N SER A 176 6.39 -7.02 -14.06
CA SER A 176 7.21 -6.95 -12.86
C SER A 176 8.33 -7.99 -12.89
N ASP A 177 9.42 -7.68 -12.19
CA ASP A 177 10.48 -8.66 -11.95
C ASP A 177 9.93 -9.84 -11.14
N THR A 178 9.97 -11.04 -11.73
CA THR A 178 9.38 -12.25 -11.16
C THR A 178 9.88 -12.56 -9.76
N ILE A 179 11.20 -12.50 -9.56
CA ILE A 179 11.80 -12.87 -8.27
C ILE A 179 11.40 -11.86 -7.20
N ILE A 180 11.46 -10.58 -7.52
CA ILE A 180 11.10 -9.51 -6.59
C ILE A 180 9.61 -9.60 -6.26
N ALA A 181 8.76 -9.67 -7.28
CA ALA A 181 7.31 -9.70 -7.10
C ALA A 181 6.84 -10.88 -6.24
N VAL A 182 7.33 -12.09 -6.51
CA VAL A 182 6.96 -13.28 -5.73
C VAL A 182 7.52 -13.20 -4.32
N THR A 183 8.76 -12.75 -4.14
CA THR A 183 9.37 -12.65 -2.80
C THR A 183 8.68 -11.61 -1.93
N CYS A 184 8.21 -10.50 -2.53
CA CYS A 184 7.43 -9.49 -1.80
C CYS A 184 6.14 -10.06 -1.23
N LEU A 185 5.35 -10.79 -2.04
CA LEU A 185 4.10 -11.41 -1.58
C LEU A 185 4.35 -12.44 -0.50
N GLU A 186 5.33 -13.33 -0.70
CA GLU A 186 5.68 -14.36 0.28
C GLU A 186 6.09 -13.78 1.64
N ASN A 187 6.74 -12.61 1.66
CA ASN A 187 7.09 -11.92 2.90
C ASN A 187 5.89 -11.18 3.52
N LEU A 188 4.97 -10.66 2.67
CA LEU A 188 3.74 -10.02 3.12
C LEU A 188 2.82 -11.00 3.86
N ASP A 189 2.62 -12.18 3.30
CA ASP A 189 1.73 -13.21 3.86
C ASP A 189 2.20 -13.69 5.25
N LYS A 190 3.49 -13.57 5.52
CA LYS A 190 4.08 -13.86 6.83
C LYS A 190 4.00 -12.70 7.83
N TYR A 191 3.47 -11.54 7.43
CA TYR A 191 3.43 -10.35 8.29
C TYR A 191 2.29 -10.46 9.31
N PRO A 192 2.58 -10.34 10.62
CA PRO A 192 1.61 -10.56 11.69
C PRO A 192 0.70 -9.34 11.92
N PHE A 193 -0.14 -8.98 10.95
CA PHE A 193 -0.97 -7.78 10.96
C PHE A 193 -1.73 -7.54 12.26
N ALA A 194 -2.46 -8.56 12.73
CA ALA A 194 -3.31 -8.41 13.92
C ALA A 194 -2.50 -8.07 15.18
N GLN A 195 -1.29 -8.64 15.32
CA GLN A 195 -0.41 -8.33 16.45
C GLN A 195 0.16 -6.92 16.32
N LYS A 196 0.60 -6.54 15.13
CA LYS A 196 1.19 -5.23 14.85
C LYS A 196 0.19 -4.09 15.02
N LEU A 197 -1.04 -4.27 14.52
CA LEU A 197 -2.10 -3.27 14.66
C LEU A 197 -2.50 -3.01 16.12
N LYS A 198 -2.47 -4.01 17.00
CA LYS A 198 -2.68 -3.82 18.44
C LYS A 198 -1.66 -2.86 19.09
N SER A 199 -0.47 -2.79 18.54
CA SER A 199 0.59 -1.92 19.04
C SER A 199 0.62 -0.55 18.36
N LEU A 200 -0.24 -0.33 17.37
CA LEU A 200 -0.31 0.92 16.64
C LEU A 200 -1.00 1.99 17.51
N ASN A 201 -0.27 3.03 17.88
CA ASN A 201 -0.77 4.15 18.70
C ASN A 201 -1.04 5.41 17.84
N LYS A 202 -1.41 5.22 16.59
CA LYS A 202 -1.76 6.28 15.65
C LYS A 202 -3.17 6.06 15.12
N PRO A 203 -3.92 7.12 14.80
CA PRO A 203 -5.19 6.98 14.09
C PRO A 203 -5.04 6.11 12.85
N LEU A 204 -5.92 5.12 12.69
CA LEU A 204 -5.98 4.22 11.56
C LEU A 204 -7.27 4.46 10.78
N TYR A 205 -7.13 4.82 9.52
CA TYR A 205 -8.24 4.90 8.57
C TYR A 205 -8.06 3.83 7.49
N LEU A 206 -9.17 3.28 7.04
CA LEU A 206 -9.21 2.34 5.92
C LEU A 206 -10.18 2.89 4.87
N ILE A 207 -9.70 3.05 3.65
CA ILE A 207 -10.53 3.40 2.49
C ILE A 207 -10.59 2.15 1.61
N ASN A 208 -11.59 1.31 1.86
CA ASN A 208 -11.70 -0.01 1.26
C ASN A 208 -12.92 -0.13 0.35
N SER A 209 -12.79 -0.94 -0.71
CA SER A 209 -13.88 -1.35 -1.59
C SER A 209 -14.66 -2.53 -0.99
N ASP A 210 -15.87 -2.76 -1.52
CA ASP A 210 -16.70 -3.92 -1.19
C ASP A 210 -16.43 -5.15 -2.07
N LEU A 211 -15.42 -5.09 -2.96
CA LEU A 211 -15.04 -6.24 -3.79
C LEU A 211 -14.70 -7.46 -2.91
N THR A 212 -13.94 -7.20 -1.86
CA THR A 212 -13.77 -8.10 -0.73
C THR A 212 -14.10 -7.29 0.53
N PRO A 213 -15.15 -7.62 1.28
CA PRO A 213 -15.54 -6.87 2.46
C PRO A 213 -14.47 -6.88 3.56
N THR A 214 -14.37 -5.77 4.30
CA THR A 214 -13.51 -5.70 5.48
C THR A 214 -14.12 -6.50 6.64
N ASP A 215 -13.35 -7.39 7.26
CA ASP A 215 -13.79 -8.16 8.44
C ASP A 215 -13.83 -7.26 9.71
N THR A 216 -14.89 -6.48 9.80
CA THR A 216 -15.11 -5.54 10.92
C THR A 216 -15.24 -6.26 12.27
N LEU A 217 -15.74 -7.51 12.25
CA LEU A 217 -15.84 -8.31 13.47
C LEU A 217 -14.48 -8.72 14.01
N ALA A 218 -13.50 -8.98 13.13
CA ALA A 218 -12.15 -9.27 13.57
C ALA A 218 -11.49 -8.08 14.24
N PHE A 219 -11.66 -6.86 13.72
CA PHE A 219 -11.18 -5.64 14.35
C PHE A 219 -11.78 -5.47 15.76
N GLN A 220 -13.10 -5.59 15.87
CA GLN A 220 -13.82 -5.51 17.15
C GLN A 220 -13.34 -6.57 18.16
N LYS A 221 -13.28 -7.83 17.76
CA LYS A 221 -12.84 -8.95 18.62
C LYS A 221 -11.39 -8.80 19.08
N LYS A 222 -10.55 -8.16 18.27
CA LYS A 222 -9.13 -7.94 18.59
C LYS A 222 -8.89 -6.63 19.36
N GLY A 223 -9.92 -5.79 19.55
CA GLY A 223 -9.81 -4.48 20.20
C GLY A 223 -8.90 -3.52 19.43
N ILE A 224 -8.99 -3.51 18.11
CA ILE A 224 -8.22 -2.62 17.24
C ILE A 224 -9.13 -1.48 16.80
N ASP A 225 -8.79 -0.25 17.20
CA ASP A 225 -9.52 0.94 16.79
C ASP A 225 -9.17 1.35 15.37
N TYR A 226 -10.17 1.64 14.56
CA TYR A 226 -10.01 2.09 13.18
C TYR A 226 -11.26 2.83 12.70
N HIS A 227 -11.12 3.57 11.61
CA HIS A 227 -12.22 4.22 10.90
C HIS A 227 -12.30 3.65 9.48
N LEU A 228 -13.44 3.08 9.11
CA LEU A 228 -13.70 2.54 7.78
C LEU A 228 -14.48 3.55 6.93
N LEU A 229 -13.89 3.96 5.82
CA LEU A 229 -14.51 4.78 4.78
C LEU A 229 -14.75 3.90 3.55
N ASN A 230 -16.01 3.61 3.27
CA ASN A 230 -16.38 2.63 2.24
C ASN A 230 -16.39 3.26 0.84
N MET A 231 -15.60 2.70 -0.07
CA MET A 231 -15.59 3.08 -1.49
C MET A 231 -16.78 2.53 -2.29
N GLY A 232 -17.51 1.56 -1.73
CA GLY A 232 -18.57 0.83 -2.44
C GLY A 232 -18.01 -0.13 -3.48
N THR A 233 -18.75 -0.33 -4.56
CA THR A 233 -18.49 -1.32 -5.60
C THR A 233 -17.37 -0.90 -6.56
N THR A 234 -16.16 -0.65 -6.05
CA THR A 234 -14.95 -0.55 -6.87
C THR A 234 -14.15 -1.84 -6.79
N GLY A 235 -13.23 -2.04 -7.72
CA GLY A 235 -12.20 -3.06 -7.62
C GLY A 235 -11.09 -2.63 -6.65
N HIS A 236 -9.96 -3.30 -6.79
CA HIS A 236 -8.79 -3.14 -5.92
C HIS A 236 -8.02 -1.81 -6.09
N TYR A 237 -8.38 -1.01 -7.11
CA TYR A 237 -7.71 0.25 -7.46
C TYR A 237 -8.64 1.46 -7.37
N PRO A 238 -9.26 1.73 -6.20
CA PRO A 238 -10.26 2.78 -6.05
C PRO A 238 -9.75 4.17 -6.46
N MET A 239 -8.45 4.45 -6.28
CA MET A 239 -7.79 5.70 -6.67
C MET A 239 -7.74 5.94 -8.18
N LEU A 240 -7.88 4.87 -9.00
CA LEU A 240 -7.99 4.94 -10.46
C LEU A 240 -9.45 4.85 -10.92
N GLU A 241 -10.24 3.96 -10.31
CA GLU A 241 -11.59 3.63 -10.76
C GLU A 241 -12.60 4.73 -10.47
N LYS A 242 -12.49 5.37 -9.31
CA LYS A 242 -13.34 6.49 -8.89
C LYS A 242 -12.52 7.56 -8.17
N PRO A 243 -11.60 8.26 -8.88
CA PRO A 243 -10.63 9.15 -8.25
C PRO A 243 -11.28 10.30 -7.47
N ASP A 244 -12.39 10.88 -7.95
CA ASP A 244 -13.06 11.98 -7.27
C ASP A 244 -13.66 11.54 -5.93
N ARG A 245 -14.37 10.39 -5.92
CA ARG A 245 -14.90 9.83 -4.67
C ARG A 245 -13.78 9.44 -3.70
N PHE A 246 -12.73 8.82 -4.21
CA PHE A 246 -11.55 8.48 -3.42
C PHE A 246 -10.92 9.72 -2.78
N ASN A 247 -10.74 10.79 -3.55
CA ASN A 247 -10.19 12.05 -3.05
C ASN A 247 -11.07 12.67 -1.96
N LEU A 248 -12.40 12.60 -2.09
CA LEU A 248 -13.32 13.09 -1.05
C LEU A 248 -13.22 12.29 0.24
N LEU A 249 -13.18 10.95 0.17
CA LEU A 249 -13.02 10.11 1.37
C LEU A 249 -11.64 10.28 2.02
N LEU A 250 -10.60 10.42 1.21
CA LEU A 250 -9.26 10.70 1.73
C LEU A 250 -9.20 12.08 2.40
N GLN A 251 -9.88 13.09 1.82
CA GLN A 251 -9.99 14.41 2.42
C GLN A 251 -10.76 14.36 3.75
N GLU A 252 -11.86 13.59 3.82
CA GLU A 252 -12.63 13.36 5.07
C GLU A 252 -11.74 12.76 6.15
N ALA A 253 -10.95 11.71 5.83
CA ALA A 253 -10.01 11.12 6.77
C ALA A 253 -8.97 12.14 7.29
N ILE A 254 -8.46 13.00 6.41
CA ILE A 254 -7.46 14.02 6.77
C ILE A 254 -8.10 15.12 7.63
N ASP A 255 -9.29 15.59 7.29
CA ASP A 255 -9.94 16.69 8.02
C ASP A 255 -10.35 16.27 9.43
N SER A 256 -10.79 15.00 9.62
CA SER A 256 -11.13 14.47 10.96
C SER A 256 -9.92 14.38 11.92
N LEU A 257 -8.70 14.48 11.44
CA LEU A 257 -7.50 14.57 12.29
C LEU A 257 -7.31 15.96 12.93
N ARG A 258 -7.96 17.00 12.39
CA ARG A 258 -7.83 18.39 12.85
C ARG A 258 -8.85 18.74 13.93
N GLU A 259 -9.87 17.92 14.10
CA GLU A 259 -10.94 18.13 15.07
C GLU A 259 -10.66 17.50 16.45
N LYS A 260 -9.54 16.79 16.56
CA LYS A 260 -9.05 16.16 17.81
C LYS A 260 -7.82 16.90 18.33
#